data_3ed41b4e25ca7a339f7648c0a27b899c
#
_entry.id   3ed41b4e25ca7a339f7648c0a27b899c
#
_cell.length_a   1.000
_cell.length_b   1.000
_cell.length_c   1.000
_cell.angle_alpha   90.00
_cell.angle_beta   90.00
_cell.angle_gamma   90.00
#
_symmetry.space_group_name_H-M   'P 1'
#
loop_
_entity.id
_entity.type
_entity.pdbx_description
1 polymer ?
#
loop_
_entity_poly.entity_id
_entity_poly.type
_entity_poly.pdbx_seq_one_letter_code
_entity_poly.pdbx_strand_id
1 'polypeptide(L)'
;ATFRIEGKDRDFDFMNISDGQRQLIVLYTILEALRAGVFSTVLIDEPDNFVSMREIQPWLDNLHDICDEHGRQALIISHHPEVVNKMARGTEFWFSRHAGAHVVVRPFPVVENMPPAEVMARGWENE
;
A
#
# COMPACT_ATOMS: atom_id res chain seq x y z
N ALA A 1 -10.14 -21.99 -6.45
CA ALA A 1 -10.55 -21.32 -5.21
C ALA A 1 -12.08 -21.34 -5.12
N THR A 2 -12.62 -21.62 -3.94
CA THR A 2 -14.07 -21.61 -3.69
C THR A 2 -14.42 -20.32 -2.96
N PHE A 3 -15.35 -19.56 -3.53
CA PHE A 3 -15.88 -18.34 -2.92
C PHE A 3 -17.36 -18.49 -2.62
N ARG A 4 -17.82 -17.92 -1.51
CA ARG A 4 -19.25 -17.88 -1.19
C ARG A 4 -19.85 -16.56 -1.66
N ILE A 5 -20.73 -16.64 -2.65
CA ILE A 5 -21.44 -15.49 -3.22
C ILE A 5 -22.94 -15.74 -3.01
N GLU A 6 -23.63 -14.79 -2.37
CA GLU A 6 -25.08 -14.89 -2.07
C GLU A 6 -25.49 -16.22 -1.39
N GLY A 7 -24.63 -16.71 -0.48
CA GLY A 7 -24.86 -17.96 0.25
C GLY A 7 -24.62 -19.25 -0.55
N LYS A 8 -24.18 -19.14 -1.79
CA LYS A 8 -23.81 -20.30 -2.64
C LYS A 8 -22.31 -20.38 -2.81
N ASP A 9 -21.77 -21.57 -2.62
CA ASP A 9 -20.36 -21.84 -2.90
C ASP A 9 -20.18 -21.96 -4.43
N ARG A 10 -19.25 -21.16 -4.96
CA ARG A 10 -18.87 -21.19 -6.37
C ARG A 10 -17.38 -21.43 -6.49
N ASP A 11 -17.01 -22.39 -7.31
CA ASP A 11 -15.63 -22.63 -7.65
C ASP A 11 -15.20 -21.73 -8.81
N PHE A 12 -14.17 -20.95 -8.58
CA PHE A 12 -13.52 -20.15 -9.61
C PHE A 12 -12.12 -20.68 -9.84
N ASP A 13 -11.75 -20.86 -11.09
CA ASP A 13 -10.36 -20.99 -11.45
C ASP A 13 -9.66 -19.63 -11.20
N PHE A 14 -8.54 -19.66 -10.49
CA PHE A 14 -7.75 -18.46 -10.21
C PHE A 14 -7.34 -17.72 -11.49
N MET A 15 -7.21 -18.44 -12.59
CA MET A 15 -6.87 -17.86 -13.90
C MET A 15 -8.04 -17.09 -14.54
N ASN A 16 -9.26 -17.32 -14.07
CA ASN A 16 -10.49 -16.71 -14.64
C ASN A 16 -10.96 -15.47 -13.85
N ILE A 17 -10.29 -15.11 -12.76
CA ILE A 17 -10.58 -13.87 -12.02
C ILE A 17 -9.73 -12.72 -12.55
N SER A 18 -10.22 -11.48 -12.40
CA SER A 18 -9.51 -10.29 -12.87
C SER A 18 -8.20 -10.06 -12.12
N ASP A 19 -7.28 -9.28 -12.71
CA ASP A 19 -6.01 -8.93 -12.07
C ASP A 19 -6.22 -8.21 -10.74
N GLY A 20 -7.18 -7.28 -10.68
CA GLY A 20 -7.54 -6.60 -9.42
C GLY A 20 -8.05 -7.55 -8.35
N GLN A 21 -8.90 -8.53 -8.70
CA GLN A 21 -9.35 -9.55 -7.75
C GLN A 21 -8.20 -10.43 -7.26
N ARG A 22 -7.29 -10.81 -8.15
CA ARG A 22 -6.07 -11.56 -7.76
C ARG A 22 -5.21 -10.75 -6.81
N GLN A 23 -5.00 -9.47 -7.11
CA GLN A 23 -4.24 -8.55 -6.26
C GLN A 23 -4.87 -8.44 -4.87
N LEU A 24 -6.18 -8.25 -4.76
CA LEU A 24 -6.88 -8.20 -3.47
C LEU A 24 -6.72 -9.49 -2.68
N ILE A 25 -6.85 -10.66 -3.32
CA ILE A 25 -6.65 -11.96 -2.65
C ILE A 25 -5.23 -12.03 -2.05
N VAL A 26 -4.22 -11.64 -2.81
CA VAL A 26 -2.82 -11.63 -2.34
C VAL A 26 -2.65 -10.66 -1.16
N LEU A 27 -3.15 -9.44 -1.30
CA LEU A 27 -3.05 -8.41 -0.27
C LEU A 27 -3.72 -8.84 1.04
N TYR A 28 -4.95 -9.37 0.98
CA TYR A 28 -5.63 -9.86 2.18
C TYR A 28 -4.97 -11.13 2.76
N THR A 29 -4.38 -11.98 1.94
CA THR A 29 -3.58 -13.12 2.43
C THR A 29 -2.35 -12.66 3.19
N ILE A 30 -1.63 -11.65 2.68
CA ILE A 30 -0.50 -11.03 3.38
C ILE A 30 -0.96 -10.43 4.71
N LEU A 31 -2.08 -9.72 4.71
CA LEU A 31 -2.65 -9.11 5.91
C LEU A 31 -2.94 -10.15 7.00
N GLU A 32 -3.59 -11.26 6.66
CA GLU A 32 -3.88 -12.34 7.60
C GLU A 32 -2.62 -13.04 8.10
N ALA A 33 -1.63 -13.24 7.23
CA ALA A 33 -0.35 -13.82 7.62
C ALA A 33 0.43 -12.89 8.58
N LEU A 34 0.37 -11.57 8.36
CA LEU A 34 0.96 -10.57 9.25
C LEU A 34 0.25 -10.56 10.61
N ARG A 35 -1.09 -10.61 10.61
CA ARG A 35 -1.91 -10.72 11.83
C ARG A 35 -1.59 -11.98 12.62
N ALA A 36 -1.48 -13.12 11.95
CA ALA A 36 -1.14 -14.40 12.55
C ALA A 36 0.33 -14.50 13.04
N GLY A 37 1.17 -13.52 12.73
CA GLY A 37 2.58 -13.52 13.14
C GLY A 37 3.48 -14.46 12.34
N VAL A 38 3.08 -14.82 11.12
CA VAL A 38 3.91 -15.63 10.21
C VAL A 38 5.20 -14.89 9.88
N PHE A 39 5.11 -13.57 9.78
CA PHE A 39 6.25 -12.66 9.65
C PHE A 39 5.96 -11.36 10.42
N SER A 40 7.02 -10.60 10.74
CA SER A 40 6.92 -9.34 11.49
C SER A 40 7.00 -8.11 10.60
N THR A 41 7.55 -8.25 9.40
CA THR A 41 7.78 -7.15 8.46
C THR A 41 7.35 -7.56 7.06
N VAL A 42 6.73 -6.64 6.33
CA VAL A 42 6.35 -6.82 4.93
C VAL A 42 6.82 -5.63 4.09
N LEU A 43 7.29 -5.93 2.88
CA LEU A 43 7.54 -4.94 1.83
C LEU A 43 6.53 -5.14 0.71
N ILE A 44 5.86 -4.08 0.31
CA ILE A 44 4.86 -4.12 -0.76
C ILE A 44 5.12 -2.95 -1.71
N ASP A 45 5.31 -3.31 -2.97
CA ASP A 45 5.52 -2.35 -4.05
C ASP A 45 4.20 -2.20 -4.82
N GLU A 46 3.71 -0.95 -4.93
CA GLU A 46 2.50 -0.58 -5.67
C GLU A 46 1.27 -1.45 -5.32
N PRO A 47 0.81 -1.50 -4.05
CA PRO A 47 -0.33 -2.33 -3.65
C PRO A 47 -1.64 -1.96 -4.36
N ASP A 48 -1.72 -0.74 -4.86
CA ASP A 48 -2.86 -0.17 -5.57
C ASP A 48 -2.93 -0.53 -7.06
N ASN A 49 -1.90 -1.20 -7.61
CA ASN A 49 -1.92 -1.65 -8.99
C ASN A 49 -3.13 -2.57 -9.27
N PHE A 50 -3.88 -2.26 -10.32
CA PHE A 50 -5.09 -2.98 -10.76
C PHE A 50 -6.28 -2.93 -9.79
N VAL A 51 -6.17 -2.25 -8.65
CA VAL A 51 -7.22 -2.16 -7.62
C VAL A 51 -7.75 -0.74 -7.55
N SER A 52 -9.06 -0.58 -7.44
CA SER A 52 -9.64 0.75 -7.25
C SER A 52 -9.34 1.29 -5.85
N MET A 53 -9.26 2.62 -5.72
CA MET A 53 -9.04 3.25 -4.42
C MET A 53 -10.09 2.86 -3.38
N ARG A 54 -11.34 2.69 -3.80
CA ARG A 54 -12.43 2.26 -2.93
C ARG A 54 -12.19 0.88 -2.31
N GLU A 55 -11.49 0.01 -3.03
CA GLU A 55 -11.20 -1.35 -2.59
C GLU A 55 -9.90 -1.45 -1.79
N ILE A 56 -8.88 -0.64 -2.13
CA ILE A 56 -7.60 -0.67 -1.43
C ILE A 56 -7.65 0.08 -0.09
N GLN A 57 -8.47 1.12 0.06
CA GLN A 57 -8.55 1.90 1.29
C GLN A 57 -8.84 1.05 2.55
N PRO A 58 -9.83 0.14 2.57
CA PRO A 58 -10.07 -0.70 3.74
C PRO A 58 -8.89 -1.61 4.06
N TRP A 59 -8.14 -2.06 3.06
CA TRP A 59 -6.95 -2.85 3.26
C TRP A 59 -5.83 -2.04 3.90
N LEU A 60 -5.60 -0.80 3.46
CA LEU A 60 -4.61 0.11 4.06
C LEU A 60 -4.94 0.42 5.53
N ASP A 61 -6.24 0.62 5.86
CA ASP A 61 -6.67 0.82 7.24
C ASP A 61 -6.37 -0.39 8.11
N ASN A 62 -6.75 -1.59 7.65
CA ASN A 62 -6.47 -2.84 8.36
C ASN A 62 -4.97 -3.10 8.53
N LEU A 63 -4.16 -2.78 7.52
CA LEU A 63 -2.70 -2.93 7.61
C LEU A 63 -2.13 -2.04 8.70
N HIS A 64 -2.59 -0.78 8.76
CA HIS A 64 -2.18 0.15 9.80
C HIS A 64 -2.54 -0.37 11.19
N ASP A 65 -3.81 -0.78 11.38
CA ASP A 65 -4.30 -1.30 12.65
C ASP A 65 -3.48 -2.52 13.12
N ILE A 66 -3.20 -3.46 12.21
CA ILE A 66 -2.37 -4.64 12.52
C ILE A 66 -0.94 -4.24 12.91
N CYS A 67 -0.35 -3.27 12.22
CA CYS A 67 0.99 -2.79 12.56
C CYS A 67 1.02 -2.20 13.97
N ASP A 68 0.04 -1.37 14.32
CA ASP A 68 -0.05 -0.73 15.63
C ASP A 68 -0.38 -1.74 16.74
N GLU A 69 -1.40 -2.59 16.55
CA GLU A 69 -1.88 -3.51 17.58
C GLU A 69 -0.90 -4.66 17.88
N HIS A 70 -0.18 -5.14 16.87
CA HIS A 70 0.68 -6.31 16.97
C HIS A 70 2.18 -6.00 16.89
N GLY A 71 2.57 -4.71 16.83
CA GLY A 71 3.97 -4.30 16.69
C GLY A 71 4.61 -4.83 15.40
N ARG A 72 3.86 -4.82 14.30
CA ARG A 72 4.35 -5.23 12.98
C ARG A 72 4.87 -4.04 12.21
N GLN A 73 5.63 -4.30 11.15
CA GLN A 73 6.16 -3.27 10.28
C GLN A 73 5.73 -3.52 8.82
N ALA A 74 5.25 -2.47 8.16
CA ALA A 74 4.98 -2.49 6.74
C ALA A 74 5.75 -1.35 6.06
N LEU A 75 6.46 -1.69 4.98
CA LEU A 75 7.07 -0.72 4.07
C LEU A 75 6.27 -0.77 2.77
N ILE A 76 5.66 0.35 2.41
CA ILE A 76 4.85 0.48 1.20
C ILE A 76 5.55 1.44 0.26
N ILE A 77 5.71 1.03 -0.99
CA ILE A 77 6.15 1.88 -2.09
C ILE A 77 4.92 2.18 -2.92
N SER A 78 4.60 3.42 -3.12
CA SER A 78 3.52 3.86 -4.02
C SER A 78 3.78 5.27 -4.50
N HIS A 79 3.31 5.55 -5.71
CA HIS A 79 3.28 6.90 -6.27
C HIS A 79 1.84 7.44 -6.38
N HIS A 80 0.85 6.68 -5.93
CA HIS A 80 -0.56 7.07 -6.02
C HIS A 80 -0.90 8.12 -4.95
N PRO A 81 -1.41 9.30 -5.34
CA PRO A 81 -1.67 10.42 -4.43
C PRO A 81 -2.51 10.06 -3.20
N GLU A 82 -3.55 9.26 -3.38
CA GLU A 82 -4.45 8.84 -2.29
C GLU A 82 -3.74 7.89 -1.30
N VAL A 83 -2.91 6.97 -1.79
CA VAL A 83 -2.13 6.08 -0.93
C VAL A 83 -1.13 6.90 -0.12
N VAL A 84 -0.43 7.82 -0.79
CA VAL A 84 0.53 8.73 -0.14
C VAL A 84 -0.17 9.56 0.94
N ASN A 85 -1.28 10.23 0.62
CA ASN A 85 -2.02 11.03 1.60
C ASN A 85 -2.52 10.21 2.79
N LYS A 86 -2.93 8.96 2.54
CA LYS A 86 -3.49 8.10 3.58
C LYS A 86 -2.42 7.55 4.51
N MET A 87 -1.27 7.18 3.97
CA MET A 87 -0.21 6.47 4.70
C MET A 87 0.86 7.42 5.26
N ALA A 88 1.01 8.62 4.69
CA ALA A 88 1.99 9.59 5.12
C ALA A 88 1.63 10.16 6.51
N ARG A 89 2.48 9.84 7.51
CA ARG A 89 2.28 10.22 8.92
C ARG A 89 3.58 10.69 9.60
N GLY A 90 4.55 11.19 8.81
CA GLY A 90 5.84 11.66 9.29
C GLY A 90 6.94 10.60 9.32
N THR A 91 6.70 9.45 8.72
CA THR A 91 7.67 8.34 8.62
C THR A 91 8.06 8.03 7.17
N GLU A 92 7.68 8.90 6.25
CA GLU A 92 7.87 8.70 4.82
C GLU A 92 9.29 9.08 4.40
N PHE A 93 9.75 8.39 3.35
CA PHE A 93 11.00 8.70 2.68
C PHE A 93 10.76 8.97 1.20
N TRP A 94 11.45 9.97 0.70
CA TRP A 94 11.49 10.29 -0.71
C TRP A 94 12.74 9.71 -1.36
N PHE A 95 12.53 8.94 -2.42
CA PHE A 95 13.58 8.34 -3.23
C PHE A 95 13.69 9.11 -4.54
N SER A 96 14.78 9.80 -4.77
CA SER A 96 15.00 10.57 -5.98
C SER A 96 16.24 10.10 -6.73
N ARG A 97 16.21 10.22 -8.05
CA ARG A 97 17.36 9.97 -8.91
C ARG A 97 17.47 11.08 -9.95
N HIS A 98 18.57 11.80 -9.93
CA HIS A 98 18.93 12.70 -11.03
C HIS A 98 19.63 11.89 -12.13
N ALA A 99 19.48 12.33 -13.41
CA ALA A 99 20.02 11.63 -14.57
C ALA A 99 21.47 11.19 -14.39
N GLY A 100 21.73 9.89 -14.47
CA GLY A 100 23.05 9.30 -14.34
C GLY A 100 23.65 9.22 -12.93
N ALA A 101 22.96 9.70 -11.90
CA ALA A 101 23.41 9.65 -10.51
C ALA A 101 22.86 8.44 -9.73
N HIS A 102 23.39 8.22 -8.54
CA HIS A 102 22.85 7.26 -7.58
C HIS A 102 21.50 7.73 -7.00
N VAL A 103 20.73 6.80 -6.46
CA VAL A 103 19.49 7.11 -5.74
C VAL A 103 19.85 7.82 -4.41
N VAL A 104 19.15 8.90 -4.14
CA VAL A 104 19.24 9.62 -2.86
C VAL A 104 17.95 9.40 -2.10
N VAL A 105 18.06 9.06 -0.81
CA VAL A 105 16.93 8.86 0.09
C VAL A 105 16.91 9.98 1.10
N ARG A 106 15.77 10.63 1.26
CA ARG A 106 15.58 11.72 2.22
C ARG A 106 14.26 11.52 2.97
N PRO A 107 14.12 12.03 4.21
CA PRO A 107 12.80 12.18 4.81
C PRO A 107 11.91 13.00 3.88
N PHE A 108 10.64 12.63 3.80
CA PHE A 108 9.68 13.37 2.99
C PHE A 108 9.43 14.74 3.65
N PRO A 109 9.45 15.86 2.90
CA PRO A 109 9.25 17.17 3.49
C PRO A 109 7.80 17.36 3.97
N VAL A 110 7.66 17.78 5.22
CA VAL A 110 6.35 18.16 5.78
C VAL A 110 6.15 19.64 5.52
N VAL A 111 5.11 19.98 4.77
CA VAL A 111 4.72 21.37 4.50
C VAL A 111 3.41 21.64 5.25
N GLU A 112 3.40 22.70 6.06
CA GLU A 112 2.25 23.05 6.86
C GLU A 112 1.02 23.33 5.98
N ASN A 113 -0.11 22.72 6.37
CA ASN A 113 -1.41 22.82 5.66
C ASN A 113 -1.42 22.31 4.22
N MET A 114 -0.48 21.44 3.84
CA MET A 114 -0.43 20.86 2.51
C MET A 114 -0.40 19.33 2.58
N PRO A 115 -1.31 18.64 1.86
CA PRO A 115 -1.27 17.19 1.76
C PRO A 115 0.03 16.70 1.10
N PRO A 116 0.61 15.57 1.53
CA PRO A 116 1.84 15.03 0.95
C PRO A 116 1.77 14.84 -0.58
N ALA A 117 0.65 14.40 -1.11
CA ALA A 117 0.48 14.26 -2.56
C ALA A 117 0.53 15.60 -3.31
N GLU A 118 0.12 16.69 -2.67
CA GLU A 118 0.24 18.02 -3.28
C GLU A 118 1.69 18.53 -3.26
N VAL A 119 2.45 18.21 -2.21
CA VAL A 119 3.89 18.48 -2.16
C VAL A 119 4.60 17.78 -3.32
N MET A 120 4.29 16.50 -3.55
CA MET A 120 4.79 15.74 -4.70
C MET A 120 4.40 16.38 -6.04
N ALA A 121 3.13 16.73 -6.22
CA ALA A 121 2.63 17.31 -7.47
C ALA A 121 3.29 18.65 -7.81
N ARG A 122 3.76 19.40 -6.82
CA ARG A 122 4.48 20.66 -6.99
C ARG A 122 5.99 20.49 -7.16
N GLY A 123 6.52 19.29 -6.98
CA GLY A 123 7.96 19.00 -7.07
C GLY A 123 8.78 19.54 -5.88
N TRP A 124 8.12 19.87 -4.76
CA TRP A 124 8.78 20.45 -3.57
C TRP A 124 9.55 19.42 -2.75
N GLU A 125 9.38 18.15 -3.03
CA GLU A 125 10.20 17.07 -2.44
C GLU A 125 11.67 17.15 -2.85
N ASN A 126 12.01 17.99 -3.83
CA ASN A 126 13.37 18.18 -4.35
C ASN A 126 14.06 19.45 -3.81
N GLU A 127 13.35 20.27 -3.05
CA GLU A 127 13.88 21.48 -2.40
C GLU A 127 14.40 21.15 -0.98
#